data_24dc8db0eb4a27f9feac8bb31200dc30
#
_entry.id   24dc8db0eb4a27f9feac8bb31200dc30
#
_cell.length_a   1.000
_cell.length_b   1.000
_cell.length_c   1.000
_cell.angle_alpha   90.00
_cell.angle_beta   90.00
_cell.angle_gamma   90.00
#
_symmetry.space_group_name_H-M   'P 1'
#
loop_
_entity.id
_entity.type
_entity.pdbx_description
1 polymer ?
#
loop_
_entity_poly.entity_id
_entity_poly.type
_entity_poly.pdbx_seq_one_letter_code
_entity_poly.pdbx_strand_id
1 'polypeptide(L)'
;RKQEVPKVFLKPNGNNDELYYTFDIDDGRIKKIYINARNMGKVNFGMNIYIMEKEKLIRIVDDAFVHGYSYFTRDLMAANTDSLNIQAYEYTGYASQITDMKSYFEENMKLLDEDNREALFKSGNSIYTKIRDDNPTRYINGSKAKNVMVADGCVIEGTVENSILSRGVKIGKNAKVKNCILLQDTVIEDGANLEYVITDKNVRVSSN
;
A
#
# COMPACT_ATOMS: atom_id res chain seq x y z
N ARG A 1 -15.09 16.70 -23.02
CA ARG A 1 -14.17 16.60 -21.85
C ARG A 1 -13.24 15.41 -22.16
N LYS A 2 -11.93 15.67 -22.24
CA LYS A 2 -10.94 14.59 -22.41
C LYS A 2 -10.94 13.76 -21.12
N GLN A 3 -11.22 12.47 -21.22
CA GLN A 3 -11.07 11.54 -20.10
C GLN A 3 -9.60 11.13 -20.03
N GLU A 4 -8.98 11.46 -18.92
CA GLU A 4 -7.57 11.17 -18.64
C GLU A 4 -7.48 9.96 -17.69
N VAL A 5 -6.52 9.07 -17.97
CA VAL A 5 -6.26 7.86 -17.16
C VAL A 5 -4.96 8.05 -16.37
N PRO A 6 -4.91 7.73 -15.08
CA PRO A 6 -3.73 7.95 -14.24
C PRO A 6 -2.49 7.18 -14.68
N LYS A 7 -1.34 7.84 -14.65
CA LYS A 7 0.00 7.26 -14.77
C LYS A 7 0.70 7.27 -13.42
N VAL A 8 1.42 6.22 -13.11
CA VAL A 8 2.31 6.18 -11.95
C VAL A 8 3.70 5.76 -12.36
N PHE A 9 4.70 6.50 -11.89
CA PHE A 9 6.10 6.13 -12.02
C PHE A 9 6.52 5.37 -10.76
N LEU A 10 6.62 4.05 -10.85
CA LEU A 10 7.22 3.23 -9.81
C LEU A 10 8.48 2.57 -10.38
N LYS A 11 9.55 2.60 -9.61
CA LYS A 11 10.76 1.87 -9.96
C LYS A 11 10.52 0.39 -9.63
N PRO A 12 10.70 -0.57 -10.56
CA PRO A 12 10.51 -1.97 -10.24
C PRO A 12 11.54 -2.39 -9.19
N ASN A 13 11.08 -2.73 -8.00
CA ASN A 13 11.90 -3.41 -7.03
C ASN A 13 11.67 -4.91 -7.17
N GLY A 14 12.65 -5.59 -7.79
CA GLY A 14 12.91 -6.99 -7.53
C GLY A 14 11.97 -8.05 -8.08
N ASN A 15 12.48 -9.19 -8.10
CA ASN A 15 12.05 -10.53 -8.44
C ASN A 15 10.67 -10.92 -7.88
N ASN A 16 9.58 -10.69 -8.63
CA ASN A 16 8.32 -11.36 -8.33
C ASN A 16 7.57 -11.68 -9.61
N ASP A 17 6.94 -12.84 -9.64
CA ASP A 17 6.11 -13.36 -10.72
C ASP A 17 4.74 -12.64 -10.84
N GLU A 18 4.59 -11.49 -10.17
CA GLU A 18 3.36 -10.72 -10.21
C GLU A 18 3.22 -9.92 -11.51
N LEU A 19 2.00 -9.88 -12.02
CA LEU A 19 1.66 -9.14 -13.22
C LEU A 19 1.76 -7.64 -12.96
N TYR A 20 2.74 -6.98 -13.54
CA TYR A 20 2.82 -5.54 -13.61
C TYR A 20 2.70 -5.06 -15.05
N TYR A 21 2.07 -3.91 -15.23
CA TYR A 21 1.82 -3.32 -16.52
C TYR A 21 2.65 -2.06 -16.68
N THR A 22 3.34 -1.95 -17.81
CA THR A 22 4.06 -0.74 -18.19
C THR A 22 3.50 -0.21 -19.51
N PHE A 23 3.53 1.10 -19.66
CA PHE A 23 2.89 1.77 -20.77
C PHE A 23 3.90 2.54 -21.62
N ASP A 24 3.81 2.33 -22.92
CA ASP A 24 4.40 3.23 -23.88
C ASP A 24 3.37 4.32 -24.24
N ILE A 25 3.76 5.57 -24.07
CA ILE A 25 2.85 6.70 -24.13
C ILE A 25 3.43 7.74 -25.08
N ASP A 26 2.64 8.12 -26.05
CA ASP A 26 2.93 9.13 -27.03
C ASP A 26 1.78 10.15 -27.06
N ASP A 27 2.13 11.42 -26.93
CA ASP A 27 1.16 12.55 -26.89
C ASP A 27 -0.03 12.29 -25.94
N GLY A 28 0.25 11.79 -24.74
CA GLY A 28 -0.76 11.50 -23.73
C GLY A 28 -1.62 10.27 -23.99
N ARG A 29 -1.39 9.52 -25.09
CA ARG A 29 -2.08 8.27 -25.43
C ARG A 29 -1.22 7.06 -25.12
N ILE A 30 -1.83 6.02 -24.57
CA ILE A 30 -1.21 4.71 -24.42
C ILE A 30 -1.20 4.03 -25.80
N LYS A 31 -0.02 3.85 -26.36
CA LYS A 31 0.21 3.16 -27.63
C LYS A 31 0.38 1.67 -27.44
N LYS A 32 1.02 1.27 -26.35
CA LYS A 32 1.31 -0.12 -26.07
C LYS A 32 1.33 -0.40 -24.58
N ILE A 33 0.84 -1.56 -24.22
CA ILE A 33 0.86 -2.09 -22.87
C ILE A 33 1.79 -3.31 -22.86
N TYR A 34 2.79 -3.28 -21.98
CA TYR A 34 3.69 -4.40 -21.79
C TYR A 34 3.39 -5.07 -20.45
N ILE A 35 3.51 -6.37 -20.43
CA ILE A 35 3.24 -7.22 -19.29
C ILE A 35 4.58 -7.80 -18.83
N ASN A 36 4.95 -7.57 -17.57
CA ASN A 36 6.19 -8.08 -16.95
C ASN A 36 7.45 -7.77 -17.79
N ALA A 37 7.49 -6.62 -18.45
CA ALA A 37 8.64 -6.23 -19.24
C ALA A 37 9.83 -5.89 -18.33
N ARG A 38 10.84 -6.76 -18.31
CA ARG A 38 12.08 -6.57 -17.58
C ARG A 38 13.06 -5.70 -18.38
N ASN A 39 13.86 -4.89 -17.69
CA ASN A 39 14.99 -4.13 -18.26
C ASN A 39 14.64 -2.96 -19.21
N MET A 40 13.49 -2.36 -19.06
CA MET A 40 13.10 -1.21 -19.90
C MET A 40 13.57 0.16 -19.37
N GLY A 41 14.44 0.22 -18.37
CA GLY A 41 14.90 1.49 -17.79
C GLY A 41 13.78 2.23 -17.04
N LYS A 42 13.67 3.54 -17.28
CA LYS A 42 12.57 4.35 -16.68
C LYS A 42 11.28 4.13 -17.45
N VAL A 43 10.29 3.54 -16.83
CA VAL A 43 8.99 3.19 -17.45
C VAL A 43 7.81 3.76 -16.68
N ASN A 44 6.68 3.89 -17.36
CA ASN A 44 5.42 4.29 -16.76
C ASN A 44 4.68 3.04 -16.26
N PHE A 45 4.35 3.01 -14.98
CA PHE A 45 3.57 1.92 -14.38
C PHE A 45 2.09 2.23 -14.34
N GLY A 46 1.26 1.20 -14.55
CA GLY A 46 -0.17 1.27 -14.37
C GLY A 46 -0.59 1.09 -12.92
N MET A 47 -1.37 2.02 -12.39
CA MET A 47 -2.01 1.89 -11.07
C MET A 47 -3.23 0.96 -11.08
N ASN A 48 -3.61 0.40 -12.23
CA ASN A 48 -4.87 -0.34 -12.41
C ASN A 48 -6.13 0.47 -12.03
N ILE A 49 -6.06 1.78 -12.21
CA ILE A 49 -7.19 2.69 -12.02
C ILE A 49 -7.63 3.22 -13.37
N TYR A 50 -8.90 2.99 -13.71
CA TYR A 50 -9.47 3.36 -14.98
C TYR A 50 -10.74 4.20 -14.79
N ILE A 51 -10.88 5.25 -15.59
CA ILE A 51 -12.08 6.10 -15.61
C ILE A 51 -12.62 6.06 -17.03
N MET A 52 -13.87 5.66 -17.18
CA MET A 52 -14.54 5.60 -18.47
C MET A 52 -16.05 5.77 -18.35
N GLU A 53 -16.71 6.02 -19.47
CA GLU A 53 -18.17 6.08 -19.53
C GLU A 53 -18.78 4.70 -19.26
N LYS A 54 -19.91 4.67 -18.55
CA LYS A 54 -20.62 3.45 -18.19
C LYS A 54 -20.99 2.60 -19.41
N GLU A 55 -21.52 3.23 -20.44
CA GLU A 55 -21.96 2.56 -21.68
C GLU A 55 -20.77 1.94 -22.43
N LYS A 56 -19.61 2.61 -22.36
CA LYS A 56 -18.37 2.08 -22.92
C LYS A 56 -17.89 0.88 -22.13
N LEU A 57 -17.93 0.94 -20.80
CA LEU A 57 -17.54 -0.18 -19.93
C LEU A 57 -18.43 -1.41 -20.19
N ILE A 58 -19.74 -1.23 -20.27
CA ILE A 58 -20.67 -2.35 -20.54
C ILE A 58 -20.31 -3.02 -21.87
N ARG A 59 -20.15 -2.26 -22.95
CA ARG A 59 -19.79 -2.82 -24.27
C ARG A 59 -18.46 -3.58 -24.24
N ILE A 60 -17.47 -3.05 -23.53
CA ILE A 60 -16.17 -3.68 -23.38
C ILE A 60 -16.28 -5.00 -22.60
N VAL A 61 -17.09 -5.05 -21.57
CA VAL A 61 -17.31 -6.28 -20.77
C VAL A 61 -18.07 -7.34 -21.59
N ASP A 62 -19.08 -6.93 -22.33
CA ASP A 62 -19.83 -7.84 -23.22
C ASP A 62 -18.92 -8.42 -24.31
N ASP A 63 -18.09 -7.59 -24.93
CA ASP A 63 -17.09 -8.02 -25.92
C ASP A 63 -16.05 -8.97 -25.31
N ALA A 64 -15.57 -8.68 -24.11
CA ALA A 64 -14.65 -9.54 -23.38
C ALA A 64 -15.24 -10.93 -23.10
N PHE A 65 -16.52 -10.99 -22.76
CA PHE A 65 -17.23 -12.25 -22.54
C PHE A 65 -17.31 -13.10 -23.81
N VAL A 66 -17.63 -12.48 -24.95
CA VAL A 66 -17.70 -13.15 -26.26
C VAL A 66 -16.33 -13.72 -26.67
N HIS A 67 -15.25 -13.00 -26.39
CA HIS A 67 -13.89 -13.41 -26.77
C HIS A 67 -13.18 -14.27 -25.70
N GLY A 68 -13.81 -14.55 -24.57
CA GLY A 68 -13.23 -15.35 -23.49
C GLY A 68 -12.07 -14.66 -22.76
N TYR A 69 -12.05 -13.32 -22.73
CA TYR A 69 -11.05 -12.55 -22.01
C TYR A 69 -11.30 -12.64 -20.50
N SER A 70 -10.24 -12.95 -19.74
CA SER A 70 -10.32 -13.12 -18.30
C SER A 70 -9.70 -11.97 -17.51
N TYR A 71 -8.75 -11.25 -18.10
CA TYR A 71 -8.02 -10.17 -17.42
C TYR A 71 -8.20 -8.85 -18.16
N PHE A 72 -8.77 -7.87 -17.46
CA PHE A 72 -9.12 -6.59 -18.04
C PHE A 72 -7.93 -5.89 -18.73
N THR A 73 -6.81 -5.73 -18.03
CA THR A 73 -5.64 -5.03 -18.61
C THR A 73 -4.89 -5.89 -19.63
N ARG A 74 -4.65 -7.17 -19.29
CA ARG A 74 -3.84 -8.07 -20.13
C ARG A 74 -4.52 -8.44 -21.43
N ASP A 75 -5.77 -8.86 -21.34
CA ASP A 75 -6.44 -9.47 -22.48
C ASP A 75 -7.21 -8.41 -23.29
N LEU A 76 -7.92 -7.53 -22.58
CA LEU A 76 -8.80 -6.57 -23.23
C LEU A 76 -8.08 -5.27 -23.61
N MET A 77 -7.44 -4.60 -22.63
CA MET A 77 -6.81 -3.31 -22.88
C MET A 77 -5.59 -3.44 -23.80
N ALA A 78 -4.72 -4.44 -23.55
CA ALA A 78 -3.50 -4.62 -24.35
C ALA A 78 -3.78 -5.04 -25.79
N ALA A 79 -4.85 -5.80 -26.04
CA ALA A 79 -5.25 -6.20 -27.39
C ALA A 79 -5.95 -5.07 -28.18
N ASN A 80 -6.48 -4.06 -27.49
CA ASN A 80 -7.36 -3.05 -28.10
C ASN A 80 -6.86 -1.60 -27.85
N THR A 81 -5.58 -1.38 -27.65
CA THR A 81 -5.02 -0.03 -27.38
C THR A 81 -5.39 0.99 -28.44
N ASP A 82 -5.37 0.59 -29.73
CA ASP A 82 -5.68 1.47 -30.84
C ASP A 82 -7.17 1.83 -30.91
N SER A 83 -8.05 0.84 -30.77
CA SER A 83 -9.51 1.01 -30.88
C SER A 83 -10.12 1.71 -29.66
N LEU A 84 -9.59 1.48 -28.48
CA LEU A 84 -10.10 2.06 -27.23
C LEU A 84 -9.69 3.52 -27.03
N ASN A 85 -8.67 4.01 -27.75
CA ASN A 85 -8.16 5.37 -27.61
C ASN A 85 -7.89 5.76 -26.16
N ILE A 86 -7.03 4.99 -25.50
CA ILE A 86 -6.77 5.13 -24.05
C ILE A 86 -5.90 6.35 -23.82
N GLN A 87 -6.38 7.29 -23.03
CA GLN A 87 -5.62 8.45 -22.57
C GLN A 87 -4.91 8.12 -21.26
N ALA A 88 -3.69 8.60 -21.13
CA ALA A 88 -2.90 8.44 -19.92
C ALA A 88 -2.92 9.72 -19.07
N TYR A 89 -3.16 9.58 -17.78
CA TYR A 89 -3.00 10.65 -16.79
C TYR A 89 -1.75 10.39 -15.95
N GLU A 90 -0.80 11.31 -15.96
CA GLU A 90 0.44 11.19 -15.19
C GLU A 90 0.23 11.64 -13.75
N TYR A 91 0.44 10.72 -12.82
CA TYR A 91 0.46 11.02 -11.40
C TYR A 91 1.90 11.08 -10.91
N THR A 92 2.29 12.22 -10.36
CA THR A 92 3.66 12.51 -9.87
C THR A 92 3.76 12.50 -8.36
N GLY A 93 2.65 12.22 -7.65
CA GLY A 93 2.62 12.16 -6.20
C GLY A 93 3.18 10.85 -5.63
N TYR A 94 3.05 10.70 -4.31
CA TYR A 94 3.45 9.45 -3.64
C TYR A 94 2.59 8.28 -4.12
N ALA A 95 3.24 7.22 -4.54
CA ALA A 95 2.61 5.97 -4.89
C ALA A 95 3.54 4.80 -4.60
N SER A 96 2.99 3.74 -4.06
CA SER A 96 3.71 2.50 -3.81
C SER A 96 2.91 1.28 -4.23
N GLN A 97 3.59 0.21 -4.56
CA GLN A 97 2.99 -1.07 -4.89
C GLN A 97 3.38 -2.09 -3.84
N ILE A 98 2.37 -2.73 -3.25
CA ILE A 98 2.54 -3.81 -2.27
C ILE A 98 2.26 -5.12 -2.99
N THR A 99 3.29 -5.95 -3.16
CA THR A 99 3.23 -7.19 -3.92
C THR A 99 3.52 -8.42 -3.06
N ASP A 100 4.25 -8.23 -1.96
CA ASP A 100 4.66 -9.29 -1.05
C ASP A 100 4.79 -8.78 0.40
N MET A 101 5.10 -9.68 1.32
CA MET A 101 5.28 -9.32 2.73
C MET A 101 6.45 -8.37 2.97
N LYS A 102 7.48 -8.43 2.14
CA LYS A 102 8.63 -7.54 2.23
C LYS A 102 8.23 -6.13 1.84
N SER A 103 7.60 -5.94 0.69
CA SER A 103 7.11 -4.64 0.23
C SER A 103 6.04 -4.09 1.20
N TYR A 104 5.16 -4.94 1.74
CA TYR A 104 4.21 -4.54 2.78
C TYR A 104 4.94 -3.97 4.01
N PHE A 105 5.96 -4.67 4.50
CA PHE A 105 6.74 -4.21 5.64
C PHE A 105 7.46 -2.90 5.33
N GLU A 106 8.20 -2.84 4.23
CA GLU A 106 8.99 -1.67 3.84
C GLU A 106 8.12 -0.43 3.62
N GLU A 107 6.98 -0.57 2.94
CA GLU A 107 6.06 0.55 2.70
C GLU A 107 5.39 1.06 3.98
N ASN A 108 5.05 0.17 4.91
CA ASN A 108 4.56 0.59 6.23
C ASN A 108 5.66 1.33 7.02
N MET A 109 6.88 0.79 7.06
CA MET A 109 7.98 1.41 7.79
C MET A 109 8.38 2.79 7.25
N LYS A 110 8.20 3.04 5.95
CA LYS A 110 8.38 4.38 5.37
C LYS A 110 7.45 5.44 5.98
N LEU A 111 6.30 5.03 6.54
CA LEU A 111 5.39 5.96 7.20
C LEU A 111 5.93 6.48 8.55
N LEU A 112 7.01 5.92 9.07
CA LEU A 112 7.72 6.48 10.23
C LEU A 112 8.50 7.77 9.88
N ASP A 113 8.75 7.99 8.61
CA ASP A 113 9.33 9.22 8.08
C ASP A 113 8.23 10.27 7.83
N GLU A 114 8.48 11.52 8.21
CA GLU A 114 7.50 12.61 8.14
C GLU A 114 7.17 13.00 6.70
N ASP A 115 8.17 13.10 5.84
CA ASP A 115 8.00 13.50 4.44
C ASP A 115 7.10 12.51 3.69
N ASN A 116 7.25 11.21 3.96
CA ASN A 116 6.40 10.18 3.38
C ASN A 116 4.96 10.24 3.89
N ARG A 117 4.76 10.51 5.19
CA ARG A 117 3.42 10.71 5.75
C ARG A 117 2.74 11.92 5.14
N GLU A 118 3.43 13.05 5.04
CA GLU A 118 2.89 14.26 4.43
C GLU A 118 2.58 14.07 2.95
N ALA A 119 3.42 13.33 2.22
CA ALA A 119 3.17 13.04 0.82
C ALA A 119 1.90 12.19 0.62
N LEU A 120 1.60 11.26 1.54
CA LEU A 120 0.43 10.37 1.46
C LEU A 120 -0.83 11.03 2.04
N PHE A 121 -0.72 11.72 3.19
CA PHE A 121 -1.86 12.29 3.94
C PHE A 121 -1.95 13.81 3.81
N LYS A 122 -1.75 14.34 2.61
CA LYS A 122 -1.80 15.79 2.34
C LYS A 122 -3.07 16.44 2.86
N SER A 123 -2.91 17.61 3.48
CA SER A 123 -4.05 18.48 3.78
C SER A 123 -4.76 18.85 2.47
N GLY A 124 -6.07 18.61 2.41
CA GLY A 124 -6.90 18.82 1.20
C GLY A 124 -7.20 17.53 0.41
N ASN A 125 -6.45 16.44 0.62
CA ASN A 125 -6.73 15.12 0.05
C ASN A 125 -6.84 14.07 1.17
N SER A 126 -7.73 14.32 2.13
CA SER A 126 -7.89 13.43 3.29
C SER A 126 -8.32 12.02 2.89
N ILE A 127 -7.65 11.02 3.46
CA ILE A 127 -8.08 9.62 3.37
C ILE A 127 -9.09 9.37 4.48
N TYR A 128 -10.34 9.13 4.10
CA TYR A 128 -11.42 8.88 5.05
C TYR A 128 -11.41 7.42 5.48
N THR A 129 -11.26 7.19 6.77
CA THR A 129 -11.32 5.87 7.38
C THR A 129 -12.42 5.83 8.43
N LYS A 130 -12.77 4.61 8.90
CA LYS A 130 -13.75 4.47 9.99
C LYS A 130 -13.20 5.09 11.27
N ILE A 131 -13.90 6.12 11.78
CA ILE A 131 -13.59 6.73 13.07
C ILE A 131 -14.03 5.79 14.18
N ARG A 132 -13.16 5.62 15.19
CA ARG A 132 -13.47 4.96 16.47
C ARG A 132 -12.99 5.87 17.59
N ASP A 133 -13.87 6.07 18.57
CA ASP A 133 -13.53 6.78 19.80
C ASP A 133 -12.91 5.77 20.78
N ASP A 134 -11.60 5.64 20.73
CA ASP A 134 -10.83 4.82 21.64
C ASP A 134 -10.16 5.71 22.73
N ASN A 135 -9.78 5.11 23.85
CA ASN A 135 -9.06 5.81 24.89
C ASN A 135 -7.70 6.33 24.38
N PRO A 136 -7.20 7.45 24.89
CA PRO A 136 -5.83 7.88 24.60
C PRO A 136 -4.81 6.81 24.93
N THR A 137 -3.75 6.72 24.15
CA THR A 137 -2.61 5.83 24.45
C THR A 137 -1.95 6.19 25.76
N ARG A 138 -1.64 5.19 26.57
CA ARG A 138 -1.01 5.32 27.87
C ARG A 138 0.43 4.83 27.83
N TYR A 139 1.34 5.70 28.24
CA TYR A 139 2.75 5.37 28.50
C TYR A 139 2.93 5.22 30.01
N ILE A 140 3.26 4.01 30.47
CA ILE A 140 3.46 3.71 31.85
C ILE A 140 4.88 4.11 32.27
N ASN A 141 5.06 4.49 33.54
CA ASN A 141 6.35 4.94 34.05
C ASN A 141 7.47 3.92 33.79
N GLY A 142 8.55 4.40 33.17
CA GLY A 142 9.68 3.57 32.74
C GLY A 142 9.61 3.05 31.30
N SER A 143 8.48 3.22 30.62
CA SER A 143 8.38 2.86 29.20
C SER A 143 9.27 3.77 28.33
N LYS A 144 9.71 3.24 27.18
CA LYS A 144 10.51 3.98 26.19
C LYS A 144 9.92 3.80 24.81
N ALA A 145 9.67 4.91 24.12
CA ALA A 145 9.23 4.90 22.73
C ALA A 145 10.16 5.79 21.90
N LYS A 146 10.68 5.28 20.78
CA LYS A 146 11.57 6.02 19.87
C LYS A 146 11.22 5.70 18.44
N ASN A 147 10.90 6.72 17.65
CA ASN A 147 10.48 6.60 16.24
C ASN A 147 9.36 5.59 16.09
N VAL A 148 8.22 5.85 16.74
CA VAL A 148 7.07 4.94 16.77
C VAL A 148 5.81 5.66 16.35
N MET A 149 5.03 5.03 15.49
CA MET A 149 3.67 5.45 15.16
C MET A 149 2.71 4.62 15.99
N VAL A 150 1.89 5.28 16.82
CA VAL A 150 1.01 4.62 17.80
C VAL A 150 -0.41 5.11 17.60
N ALA A 151 -1.33 4.19 17.39
CA ALA A 151 -2.76 4.50 17.36
C ALA A 151 -3.37 4.54 18.76
N ASP A 152 -4.62 4.98 18.86
CA ASP A 152 -5.35 5.11 20.13
C ASP A 152 -5.53 3.78 20.86
N GLY A 153 -5.77 3.86 22.16
CA GLY A 153 -6.09 2.71 23.03
C GLY A 153 -4.90 1.85 23.41
N CYS A 154 -3.67 2.20 23.00
CA CYS A 154 -2.49 1.42 23.33
C CYS A 154 -2.05 1.60 24.79
N VAL A 155 -1.38 0.58 25.35
CA VAL A 155 -0.74 0.62 26.66
C VAL A 155 0.72 0.17 26.51
N ILE A 156 1.67 1.03 26.83
CA ILE A 156 3.09 0.75 26.65
C ILE A 156 3.79 0.78 28.00
N GLU A 157 4.29 -0.37 28.45
CA GLU A 157 5.08 -0.54 29.70
C GLU A 157 6.55 -0.91 29.40
N GLY A 158 6.82 -1.41 28.20
CA GLY A 158 8.16 -1.82 27.74
C GLY A 158 8.88 -0.78 26.91
N THR A 159 9.77 -1.27 26.05
CA THR A 159 10.55 -0.46 25.09
C THR A 159 10.11 -0.74 23.67
N VAL A 160 9.79 0.31 22.91
CA VAL A 160 9.40 0.20 21.49
C VAL A 160 10.27 1.11 20.65
N GLU A 161 10.84 0.60 19.58
CA GLU A 161 11.70 1.34 18.66
C GLU A 161 11.35 1.01 17.21
N ASN A 162 11.36 2.03 16.33
CA ASN A 162 11.11 1.90 14.89
C ASN A 162 9.93 0.97 14.58
N SER A 163 8.76 1.22 15.11
CA SER A 163 7.65 0.29 15.04
C SER A 163 6.32 1.00 14.85
N ILE A 164 5.35 0.28 14.30
CA ILE A 164 3.98 0.75 14.10
C ILE A 164 3.05 -0.09 14.98
N LEU A 165 2.32 0.59 15.86
CA LEU A 165 1.35 -0.02 16.76
C LEU A 165 -0.06 0.40 16.37
N SER A 166 -0.88 -0.55 15.95
CA SER A 166 -2.31 -0.32 15.70
C SER A 166 -3.09 -0.20 17.02
N ARG A 167 -4.38 0.09 16.90
CA ARG A 167 -5.26 0.35 18.06
C ARG A 167 -5.25 -0.78 19.07
N GLY A 168 -5.27 -0.41 20.34
CA GLY A 168 -5.44 -1.35 21.45
C GLY A 168 -4.24 -2.27 21.73
N VAL A 169 -3.10 -2.04 21.08
CA VAL A 169 -1.86 -2.82 21.31
C VAL A 169 -1.37 -2.63 22.73
N LYS A 170 -1.00 -3.73 23.39
CA LYS A 170 -0.43 -3.73 24.76
C LYS A 170 0.98 -4.27 24.73
N ILE A 171 1.92 -3.50 25.28
CA ILE A 171 3.33 -3.88 25.43
C ILE A 171 3.64 -4.03 26.92
N GLY A 172 3.92 -5.25 27.35
CA GLY A 172 4.19 -5.60 28.74
C GLY A 172 5.52 -5.06 29.28
N LYS A 173 5.71 -5.20 30.61
CA LYS A 173 6.92 -4.74 31.30
C LYS A 173 8.16 -5.45 30.76
N ASN A 174 9.23 -4.68 30.59
CA ASN A 174 10.53 -5.17 30.11
C ASN A 174 10.45 -5.82 28.70
N ALA A 175 9.30 -5.81 28.03
CA ALA A 175 9.21 -6.25 26.65
C ALA A 175 9.99 -5.30 25.75
N LYS A 176 10.59 -5.85 24.70
CA LYS A 176 11.35 -5.10 23.70
C LYS A 176 10.74 -5.36 22.33
N VAL A 177 10.32 -4.30 21.66
CA VAL A 177 9.73 -4.35 20.32
C VAL A 177 10.54 -3.44 19.42
N LYS A 178 11.10 -3.98 18.35
CA LYS A 178 11.94 -3.24 17.42
C LYS A 178 11.65 -3.64 15.98
N ASN A 179 11.54 -2.63 15.10
CA ASN A 179 11.27 -2.85 13.69
C ASN A 179 10.03 -3.75 13.47
N CYS A 180 8.93 -3.49 14.18
CA CYS A 180 7.74 -4.33 14.14
C CYS A 180 6.50 -3.57 13.64
N ILE A 181 5.57 -4.33 13.08
CA ILE A 181 4.21 -3.86 12.75
C ILE A 181 3.24 -4.73 13.54
N LEU A 182 2.62 -4.15 14.58
CA LEU A 182 1.69 -4.86 15.44
C LEU A 182 0.27 -4.43 15.13
N LEU A 183 -0.54 -5.37 14.63
CA LEU A 183 -1.92 -5.10 14.28
C LEU A 183 -2.81 -5.08 15.52
N GLN A 184 -4.05 -4.69 15.31
CA GLN A 184 -5.04 -4.33 16.31
C GLN A 184 -5.18 -5.37 17.43
N ASP A 185 -5.28 -4.89 18.67
CA ASP A 185 -5.51 -5.68 19.88
C ASP A 185 -4.45 -6.78 20.16
N THR A 186 -3.23 -6.61 19.58
CA THR A 186 -2.09 -7.47 19.86
C THR A 186 -1.58 -7.22 21.29
N VAL A 187 -1.27 -8.29 22.01
CA VAL A 187 -0.69 -8.26 23.35
C VAL A 187 0.70 -8.88 23.36
N ILE A 188 1.70 -8.08 23.69
CA ILE A 188 3.07 -8.53 23.91
C ILE A 188 3.25 -8.65 25.43
N GLU A 189 3.48 -9.86 25.92
CA GLU A 189 3.61 -10.13 27.35
C GLU A 189 4.93 -9.62 27.92
N ASP A 190 5.01 -9.60 29.26
CA ASP A 190 6.17 -9.11 29.99
C ASP A 190 7.44 -9.85 29.58
N GLY A 191 8.49 -9.11 29.30
CA GLY A 191 9.81 -9.66 28.96
C GLY A 191 9.96 -10.22 27.54
N ALA A 192 8.91 -10.26 26.73
CA ALA A 192 8.99 -10.73 25.37
C ALA A 192 9.89 -9.83 24.50
N ASN A 193 10.62 -10.41 23.55
CA ASN A 193 11.52 -9.70 22.66
C ASN A 193 11.15 -9.97 21.18
N LEU A 194 10.77 -8.93 20.46
CA LEU A 194 10.35 -9.01 19.08
C LEU A 194 11.22 -8.09 18.21
N GLU A 195 11.72 -8.64 17.11
CA GLU A 195 12.43 -7.86 16.10
C GLU A 195 12.03 -8.34 14.70
N TYR A 196 11.71 -7.41 13.79
CA TYR A 196 11.23 -7.66 12.42
C TYR A 196 10.00 -8.58 12.36
N VAL A 197 9.01 -8.30 13.20
CA VAL A 197 7.77 -9.08 13.28
C VAL A 197 6.59 -8.28 12.77
N ILE A 198 5.73 -8.93 11.99
CA ILE A 198 4.38 -8.46 11.68
C ILE A 198 3.41 -9.40 12.41
N THR A 199 2.55 -8.87 13.26
CA THR A 199 1.46 -9.65 13.86
C THR A 199 0.15 -9.41 13.14
N ASP A 200 -0.73 -10.39 13.14
CA ASP A 200 -2.13 -10.15 12.82
C ASP A 200 -2.88 -9.58 14.03
N LYS A 201 -4.18 -9.34 13.88
CA LYS A 201 -5.06 -8.83 14.93
C LYS A 201 -5.27 -9.88 16.04
N ASN A 202 -5.46 -9.39 17.27
CA ASN A 202 -5.75 -10.25 18.44
C ASN A 202 -4.67 -11.31 18.73
N VAL A 203 -3.43 -11.07 18.33
CA VAL A 203 -2.31 -11.97 18.59
C VAL A 203 -1.80 -11.75 20.01
N ARG A 204 -1.43 -12.84 20.69
CA ARG A 204 -0.74 -12.81 21.97
C ARG A 204 0.64 -13.44 21.84
N VAL A 205 1.68 -12.70 22.21
CA VAL A 205 3.07 -13.16 22.18
C VAL A 205 3.58 -13.25 23.60
N SER A 206 3.92 -14.47 24.03
CA SER A 206 4.50 -14.73 25.35
C SER A 206 6.01 -14.55 25.38
N SER A 207 6.57 -14.32 26.56
CA SER A 207 7.98 -14.44 26.80
C SER A 207 8.36 -15.92 26.91
N ASN A 208 9.15 -16.44 26.03
CA ASN A 208 9.83 -17.72 26.20
C ASN A 208 11.26 -17.48 26.62
#